data_f731d657a439c46cb3fec532f7563fb6
#
_entry.id   f731d657a439c46cb3fec532f7563fb6
#
_cell.length_a   1.000
_cell.length_b   1.000
_cell.length_c   1.000
_cell.angle_alpha   90.00
_cell.angle_beta   90.00
_cell.angle_gamma   90.00
#
_symmetry.space_group_name_H-M   'P 1'
#
loop_
_entity.id
_entity.type
_entity.pdbx_description
1 polymer ?
#
loop_
_entity_poly.entity_id
_entity_poly.type
_entity_poly.pdbx_seq_one_letter_code
_entity_poly.pdbx_strand_id
1 'polypeptide(L)'
;CSGFIGYNLASNLLNKDYEVIGIDSLNNAYDVNLKKFRLSKLESNKNLKFLNIDLSDNNSYEELQTLSEGTSTVFHMAARAGVRQSFLDPASYVKDNTVATTNISNFTKSNEIEKLIIASTSSVYGDSGDMLMTENLDEKIQPPSVYASTKLSGEILSKIMLEDSSTKLVIPRFFTVYGPFGRPDMSILRFIHWIVEGKEVQVLGDGEQMRSFTFIDDVVEALMLMLDYDESNPFNI
;
A
#
# COMPACT_ATOMS: atom_id res chain seq x y z
N CYS A 1 1.29 9.12 0.90
CA CYS A 1 2.70 9.17 1.33
C CYS A 1 2.87 9.27 2.85
N SER A 2 1.84 9.57 3.62
CA SER A 2 1.91 9.66 5.10
C SER A 2 1.67 8.33 5.81
N GLY A 3 1.36 7.25 5.07
CA GLY A 3 1.29 5.88 5.57
C GLY A 3 2.69 5.30 5.85
N PHE A 4 2.76 4.11 6.49
CA PHE A 4 4.03 3.49 6.88
C PHE A 4 4.96 3.23 5.69
N ILE A 5 4.52 2.42 4.73
CA ILE A 5 5.35 2.09 3.56
C ILE A 5 5.54 3.34 2.67
N GLY A 6 4.46 4.10 2.42
CA GLY A 6 4.54 5.30 1.58
C GLY A 6 5.49 6.37 2.10
N TYR A 7 5.58 6.56 3.42
CA TYR A 7 6.53 7.48 4.04
C TYR A 7 7.98 7.04 3.79
N ASN A 8 8.31 5.77 4.05
CA ASN A 8 9.68 5.28 3.90
C ASN A 8 10.11 5.28 2.43
N LEU A 9 9.21 4.92 1.50
CA LEU A 9 9.46 5.01 0.07
C LEU A 9 9.68 6.46 -0.37
N ALA A 10 8.80 7.39 0.00
CA ALA A 10 8.94 8.81 -0.34
C ALA A 10 10.24 9.39 0.21
N SER A 11 10.61 9.05 1.46
CA SER A 11 11.88 9.45 2.05
C SER A 11 13.09 8.94 1.25
N ASN A 12 13.06 7.68 0.82
CA ASN A 12 14.15 7.09 0.02
C ASN A 12 14.26 7.75 -1.36
N LEU A 13 13.14 7.97 -2.05
CA LEU A 13 13.09 8.66 -3.34
C LEU A 13 13.66 10.08 -3.23
N LEU A 14 13.23 10.85 -2.22
CA LEU A 14 13.71 12.20 -1.98
C LEU A 14 15.21 12.25 -1.64
N ASN A 15 15.72 11.27 -0.89
CA ASN A 15 17.16 11.15 -0.59
C ASN A 15 18.01 10.78 -1.81
N LYS A 16 17.38 10.28 -2.87
CA LYS A 16 18.01 9.98 -4.18
C LYS A 16 17.71 11.06 -5.22
N ASP A 17 17.30 12.25 -4.77
CA ASP A 17 17.02 13.44 -5.61
C ASP A 17 15.87 13.28 -6.62
N TYR A 18 14.97 12.30 -6.44
CA TYR A 18 13.74 12.24 -7.23
C TYR A 18 12.80 13.38 -6.85
N GLU A 19 12.06 13.91 -7.83
CA GLU A 19 10.90 14.76 -7.58
C GLU A 19 9.71 13.86 -7.19
N VAL A 20 9.06 14.16 -6.06
CA VAL A 20 7.99 13.35 -5.51
C VAL A 20 6.71 14.16 -5.35
N ILE A 21 5.63 13.70 -5.97
CA ILE A 21 4.28 14.17 -5.70
C ILE A 21 3.66 13.22 -4.67
N GLY A 22 3.59 13.67 -3.42
CA GLY A 22 3.06 12.88 -2.31
C GLY A 22 1.57 13.15 -2.11
N ILE A 23 0.73 12.09 -2.18
CA ILE A 23 -0.72 12.19 -1.97
C ILE A 23 -1.11 11.37 -0.73
N ASP A 24 -1.96 11.93 0.13
CA ASP A 24 -2.60 11.24 1.25
C ASP A 24 -3.87 11.98 1.66
N SER A 25 -4.93 11.28 2.00
CA SER A 25 -6.17 11.90 2.49
C SER A 25 -6.11 12.26 3.98
N LEU A 26 -5.03 11.89 4.67
CA LEU A 26 -4.87 12.05 6.12
C LEU A 26 -6.08 11.55 6.92
N ASN A 27 -6.75 10.48 6.42
CA ASN A 27 -7.94 9.92 7.05
C ASN A 27 -7.64 9.37 8.47
N ASN A 28 -8.70 9.12 9.22
CA ASN A 28 -8.65 8.68 10.62
C ASN A 28 -8.61 7.13 10.79
N ALA A 29 -8.13 6.38 9.81
CA ALA A 29 -8.00 4.92 9.92
C ALA A 29 -7.11 4.50 11.13
N TYR A 30 -6.20 5.36 11.53
CA TYR A 30 -5.45 5.32 12.79
C TYR A 30 -5.05 6.76 13.16
N ASP A 31 -4.28 6.95 14.25
CA ASP A 31 -3.91 8.29 14.75
C ASP A 31 -3.34 9.20 13.64
N VAL A 32 -4.08 10.26 13.33
CA VAL A 32 -3.73 11.26 12.31
C VAL A 32 -2.45 12.01 12.67
N ASN A 33 -2.13 12.17 13.97
CA ASN A 33 -0.91 12.85 14.39
C ASN A 33 0.34 12.07 13.96
N LEU A 34 0.29 10.74 13.93
CA LEU A 34 1.37 9.93 13.40
C LEU A 34 1.58 10.15 11.89
N LYS A 35 0.49 10.30 11.13
CA LYS A 35 0.57 10.64 9.70
C LYS A 35 1.17 12.03 9.50
N LYS A 36 0.70 13.03 10.24
CA LYS A 36 1.23 14.40 10.20
C LYS A 36 2.70 14.46 10.60
N PHE A 37 3.10 13.69 11.62
CA PHE A 37 4.50 13.59 12.04
C PHE A 37 5.40 13.03 10.93
N ARG A 38 4.99 11.95 10.25
CA ARG A 38 5.74 11.42 9.09
C ARG A 38 5.82 12.46 7.96
N LEU A 39 4.70 13.10 7.65
CA LEU A 39 4.65 14.13 6.61
C LEU A 39 5.59 15.30 6.93
N SER A 40 5.61 15.81 8.16
CA SER A 40 6.49 16.91 8.56
C SER A 40 7.99 16.60 8.38
N LYS A 41 8.39 15.32 8.38
CA LYS A 41 9.76 14.90 8.07
C LYS A 41 10.09 14.98 6.58
N LEU A 42 9.08 14.85 5.72
CA LEU A 42 9.25 14.92 4.27
C LEU A 42 9.17 16.37 3.75
N GLU A 43 8.31 17.20 4.35
CA GLU A 43 8.01 18.58 3.88
C GLU A 43 9.22 19.53 3.86
N SER A 44 10.28 19.19 4.59
CA SER A 44 11.53 19.97 4.56
C SER A 44 12.31 19.80 3.24
N ASN A 45 11.98 18.77 2.43
CA ASN A 45 12.66 18.54 1.16
C ASN A 45 11.95 19.29 0.03
N LYS A 46 12.72 20.12 -0.68
CA LYS A 46 12.23 20.97 -1.78
C LYS A 46 11.67 20.20 -2.99
N ASN A 47 12.07 18.94 -3.13
CA ASN A 47 11.63 18.05 -4.21
C ASN A 47 10.29 17.34 -3.88
N LEU A 48 9.68 17.61 -2.71
CA LEU A 48 8.34 17.13 -2.37
C LEU A 48 7.28 18.17 -2.68
N LYS A 49 6.27 17.77 -3.44
CA LYS A 49 4.98 18.46 -3.53
C LYS A 49 3.93 17.58 -2.83
N PHE A 50 3.37 18.04 -1.72
CA PHE A 50 2.32 17.30 -1.01
C PHE A 50 0.92 17.82 -1.37
N LEU A 51 -0.02 16.88 -1.52
CA LEU A 51 -1.43 17.17 -1.80
C LEU A 51 -2.32 16.30 -0.89
N ASN A 52 -3.28 16.95 -0.24
CA ASN A 52 -4.26 16.28 0.60
C ASN A 52 -5.48 15.89 -0.24
N ILE A 53 -5.42 14.73 -0.88
CA ILE A 53 -6.45 14.23 -1.80
C ILE A 53 -6.97 12.87 -1.33
N ASP A 54 -8.30 12.67 -1.36
CA ASP A 54 -8.94 11.37 -1.26
C ASP A 54 -9.09 10.76 -2.67
N LEU A 55 -8.27 9.76 -2.97
CA LEU A 55 -8.25 9.08 -4.27
C LEU A 55 -9.55 8.34 -4.62
N SER A 56 -10.42 8.11 -3.63
CA SER A 56 -11.73 7.49 -3.81
C SER A 56 -12.84 8.50 -4.13
N ASP A 57 -12.54 9.80 -4.09
CA ASP A 57 -13.47 10.85 -4.48
C ASP A 57 -13.32 11.16 -5.98
N ASN A 58 -14.41 11.01 -6.73
CA ASN A 58 -14.42 11.29 -8.17
C ASN A 58 -14.11 12.77 -8.49
N ASN A 59 -14.40 13.69 -7.57
CA ASN A 59 -14.07 15.11 -7.75
C ASN A 59 -12.55 15.37 -7.69
N SER A 60 -11.78 14.48 -7.07
CA SER A 60 -10.31 14.58 -7.01
C SER A 60 -9.64 14.30 -8.35
N TYR A 61 -10.38 13.77 -9.33
CA TYR A 61 -9.81 13.39 -10.63
C TYR A 61 -9.28 14.60 -11.41
N GLU A 62 -9.98 15.73 -11.39
CA GLU A 62 -9.53 16.97 -12.05
C GLU A 62 -8.23 17.49 -11.44
N GLU A 63 -8.10 17.42 -10.11
CA GLU A 63 -6.87 17.80 -9.41
C GLU A 63 -5.71 16.85 -9.75
N LEU A 64 -5.96 15.54 -9.83
CA LEU A 64 -4.98 14.55 -10.28
C LEU A 64 -4.48 14.84 -11.71
N GLN A 65 -5.36 15.23 -12.63
CA GLN A 65 -4.99 15.54 -14.01
C GLN A 65 -3.90 16.63 -14.10
N THR A 66 -3.91 17.59 -13.18
CA THR A 66 -2.89 18.65 -13.14
C THR A 66 -1.49 18.16 -12.75
N LEU A 67 -1.38 16.90 -12.31
CA LEU A 67 -0.15 16.28 -11.82
C LEU A 67 0.47 15.30 -12.81
N SER A 68 -0.15 15.10 -13.96
CA SER A 68 0.30 14.09 -14.93
C SER A 68 1.57 14.52 -15.67
N GLU A 69 1.76 15.83 -15.87
CA GLU A 69 2.91 16.35 -16.60
C GLU A 69 4.23 16.02 -15.86
N GLY A 70 5.13 15.33 -16.55
CA GLY A 70 6.42 14.89 -16.01
C GLY A 70 6.36 13.66 -15.09
N THR A 71 5.17 13.11 -14.79
CA THR A 71 5.03 11.90 -13.98
C THR A 71 5.30 10.66 -14.83
N SER A 72 6.39 9.93 -14.53
CA SER A 72 6.73 8.67 -15.20
C SER A 72 6.21 7.43 -14.46
N THR A 73 6.14 7.48 -13.13
CA THR A 73 5.79 6.33 -12.31
C THR A 73 4.83 6.70 -11.19
N VAL A 74 3.82 5.86 -10.98
CA VAL A 74 2.89 5.96 -9.86
C VAL A 74 3.08 4.78 -8.91
N PHE A 75 3.41 5.06 -7.65
CA PHE A 75 3.38 4.09 -6.55
C PHE A 75 2.06 4.23 -5.78
N HIS A 76 1.09 3.39 -6.05
CA HIS A 76 -0.19 3.39 -5.35
C HIS A 76 -0.13 2.57 -4.07
N MET A 77 0.39 3.21 -3.01
CA MET A 77 0.50 2.62 -1.66
C MET A 77 -0.70 2.97 -0.76
N ALA A 78 -1.61 3.85 -1.24
CA ALA A 78 -2.77 4.26 -0.47
C ALA A 78 -3.80 3.11 -0.37
N ALA A 79 -4.15 2.77 0.86
CA ALA A 79 -5.15 1.75 1.14
C ALA A 79 -5.60 1.83 2.61
N ARG A 80 -6.82 1.35 2.88
CA ARG A 80 -7.25 0.99 4.22
C ARG A 80 -6.85 -0.45 4.50
N ALA A 81 -5.93 -0.65 5.44
CA ALA A 81 -5.42 -1.96 5.81
C ALA A 81 -6.02 -2.44 7.15
N GLY A 82 -5.99 -3.77 7.36
CA GLY A 82 -6.48 -4.39 8.61
C GLY A 82 -7.62 -5.38 8.35
N VAL A 83 -7.31 -6.67 8.47
CA VAL A 83 -8.26 -7.76 8.20
C VAL A 83 -9.49 -7.69 9.13
N ARG A 84 -9.28 -7.57 10.45
CA ARG A 84 -10.38 -7.57 11.42
C ARG A 84 -11.30 -6.35 11.26
N GLN A 85 -10.72 -5.17 11.06
CA GLN A 85 -11.47 -3.94 10.90
C GLN A 85 -12.32 -3.95 9.61
N SER A 86 -11.90 -4.68 8.58
CA SER A 86 -12.65 -4.76 7.33
C SER A 86 -14.01 -5.44 7.45
N PHE A 87 -14.23 -6.25 8.48
CA PHE A 87 -15.54 -6.84 8.77
C PHE A 87 -16.47 -5.86 9.48
N LEU A 88 -15.92 -4.87 10.18
CA LEU A 88 -16.71 -3.88 10.93
C LEU A 88 -17.18 -2.73 10.05
N ASP A 89 -16.41 -2.36 9.04
CA ASP A 89 -16.71 -1.25 8.12
C ASP A 89 -16.34 -1.62 6.67
N PRO A 90 -17.03 -2.61 6.07
CA PRO A 90 -16.69 -3.11 4.74
C PRO A 90 -16.81 -2.05 3.64
N ALA A 91 -17.74 -1.11 3.76
CA ALA A 91 -17.97 -0.08 2.75
C ALA A 91 -16.77 0.86 2.60
N SER A 92 -16.16 1.29 3.71
CA SER A 92 -14.93 2.10 3.66
C SER A 92 -13.76 1.35 3.02
N TYR A 93 -13.67 0.02 3.20
CA TYR A 93 -12.63 -0.76 2.53
C TYR A 93 -12.84 -0.85 1.02
N VAL A 94 -14.08 -1.04 0.56
CA VAL A 94 -14.38 -1.00 -0.88
C VAL A 94 -14.06 0.39 -1.45
N LYS A 95 -14.47 1.45 -0.78
CA LYS A 95 -14.20 2.82 -1.19
C LYS A 95 -12.69 3.10 -1.26
N ASP A 96 -11.98 2.93 -0.14
CA ASP A 96 -10.57 3.35 0.00
C ASP A 96 -9.60 2.42 -0.77
N ASN A 97 -9.97 1.17 -1.04
CA ASN A 97 -9.09 0.22 -1.72
C ASN A 97 -9.50 0.00 -3.18
N THR A 98 -10.76 -0.38 -3.45
CA THR A 98 -11.18 -0.74 -4.81
C THR A 98 -11.43 0.50 -5.65
N VAL A 99 -12.25 1.46 -5.17
CA VAL A 99 -12.55 2.67 -5.94
C VAL A 99 -11.30 3.52 -6.15
N ALA A 100 -10.49 3.74 -5.10
CA ALA A 100 -9.25 4.49 -5.23
C ALA A 100 -8.26 3.86 -6.22
N THR A 101 -8.12 2.52 -6.20
CA THR A 101 -7.26 1.80 -7.17
C THR A 101 -7.79 1.94 -8.59
N THR A 102 -9.12 1.86 -8.78
CA THR A 102 -9.75 2.07 -10.09
C THR A 102 -9.49 3.48 -10.62
N ASN A 103 -9.64 4.50 -9.77
CA ASN A 103 -9.38 5.90 -10.15
C ASN A 103 -7.91 6.12 -10.54
N ILE A 104 -6.97 5.56 -9.79
CA ILE A 104 -5.53 5.64 -10.11
C ILE A 104 -5.19 4.89 -11.40
N SER A 105 -5.78 3.70 -11.63
CA SER A 105 -5.57 2.97 -12.88
C SER A 105 -6.09 3.74 -14.10
N ASN A 106 -7.27 4.38 -13.96
CA ASN A 106 -7.82 5.24 -15.00
C ASN A 106 -6.95 6.49 -15.23
N PHE A 107 -6.50 7.15 -14.17
CA PHE A 107 -5.58 8.29 -14.25
C PHE A 107 -4.29 7.93 -14.98
N THR A 108 -3.68 6.80 -14.63
CA THR A 108 -2.43 6.32 -15.22
C THR A 108 -2.60 6.02 -16.71
N LYS A 109 -3.69 5.32 -17.08
CA LYS A 109 -4.02 5.00 -18.47
C LYS A 109 -4.28 6.26 -19.30
N SER A 110 -5.13 7.16 -18.80
CA SER A 110 -5.56 8.36 -19.53
C SER A 110 -4.44 9.37 -19.78
N ASN A 111 -3.38 9.30 -18.98
CA ASN A 111 -2.22 10.19 -19.10
C ASN A 111 -0.98 9.46 -19.63
N GLU A 112 -1.13 8.24 -20.13
CA GLU A 112 -0.05 7.43 -20.73
C GLU A 112 1.19 7.32 -19.81
N ILE A 113 0.96 7.28 -18.49
CA ILE A 113 2.04 7.14 -17.50
C ILE A 113 2.70 5.78 -17.69
N GLU A 114 4.01 5.76 -17.74
CA GLU A 114 4.80 4.60 -18.11
C GLU A 114 4.59 3.41 -17.17
N LYS A 115 4.51 3.68 -15.83
CA LYS A 115 4.48 2.60 -14.83
C LYS A 115 3.51 2.87 -13.70
N LEU A 116 2.73 1.82 -13.36
CA LEU A 116 1.88 1.78 -12.16
C LEU A 116 2.28 0.61 -11.26
N ILE A 117 2.66 0.92 -10.03
CA ILE A 117 3.00 -0.07 -8.99
C ILE A 117 1.91 -0.02 -7.93
N ILE A 118 1.11 -1.09 -7.81
CA ILE A 118 0.00 -1.14 -6.85
C ILE A 118 0.30 -2.08 -5.68
N ALA A 119 0.24 -1.56 -4.46
CA ALA A 119 0.39 -2.36 -3.25
C ALA A 119 -0.73 -3.39 -3.15
N SER A 120 -0.38 -4.68 -3.09
CA SER A 120 -1.28 -5.77 -2.73
C SER A 120 -0.85 -6.42 -1.42
N THR A 121 -1.29 -7.62 -1.13
CA THR A 121 -1.12 -8.26 0.19
C THR A 121 -1.06 -9.77 0.08
N SER A 122 -0.26 -10.43 0.93
CA SER A 122 -0.28 -11.89 1.09
C SER A 122 -1.63 -12.42 1.60
N SER A 123 -2.49 -11.55 2.16
CA SER A 123 -3.84 -11.95 2.60
C SER A 123 -4.73 -12.46 1.45
N VAL A 124 -4.38 -12.20 0.18
CA VAL A 124 -5.10 -12.74 -0.98
C VAL A 124 -4.98 -14.26 -1.09
N TYR A 125 -3.93 -14.85 -0.52
CA TYR A 125 -3.71 -16.30 -0.53
C TYR A 125 -4.64 -17.07 0.42
N GLY A 126 -5.25 -16.39 1.37
CA GLY A 126 -6.09 -17.04 2.38
C GLY A 126 -5.26 -17.82 3.41
N ASP A 127 -5.86 -18.89 3.91
CA ASP A 127 -5.18 -19.84 4.79
C ASP A 127 -4.54 -20.95 3.92
N SER A 128 -3.24 -20.91 3.79
CA SER A 128 -2.47 -21.88 3.00
C SER A 128 -2.04 -23.10 3.83
N GLY A 129 -2.35 -23.14 5.13
CA GLY A 129 -1.80 -24.16 6.03
C GLY A 129 -0.28 -24.19 5.99
N ASP A 130 0.32 -25.37 5.75
CA ASP A 130 1.78 -25.56 5.63
C ASP A 130 2.32 -25.33 4.21
N MET A 131 1.48 -24.94 3.24
CA MET A 131 1.92 -24.72 1.86
C MET A 131 2.64 -23.37 1.71
N LEU A 132 3.68 -23.36 0.86
CA LEU A 132 4.34 -22.13 0.48
C LEU A 132 3.39 -21.28 -0.38
N MET A 133 3.27 -20.00 -0.03
CA MET A 133 2.51 -19.03 -0.80
C MET A 133 3.33 -18.62 -2.01
N THR A 134 2.90 -19.01 -3.20
CA THR A 134 3.50 -18.62 -4.48
C THR A 134 2.63 -17.60 -5.18
N GLU A 135 3.20 -16.83 -6.12
CA GLU A 135 2.50 -15.75 -6.84
C GLU A 135 1.37 -16.26 -7.73
N ASN A 136 1.42 -17.52 -8.14
CA ASN A 136 0.34 -18.15 -8.90
C ASN A 136 -0.84 -18.43 -7.96
N LEU A 137 -1.92 -17.68 -8.13
CA LEU A 137 -3.17 -17.93 -7.41
C LEU A 137 -3.84 -19.18 -8.02
N ASP A 138 -4.12 -20.18 -7.19
CA ASP A 138 -5.00 -21.27 -7.57
C ASP A 138 -6.42 -20.71 -7.76
N GLU A 139 -7.16 -21.19 -8.76
CA GLU A 139 -8.55 -20.81 -9.04
C GLU A 139 -9.49 -21.04 -7.83
N LYS A 140 -9.08 -21.84 -6.87
CA LYS A 140 -9.85 -22.14 -5.66
C LYS A 140 -9.63 -21.16 -4.51
N ILE A 141 -8.69 -20.21 -4.65
CA ILE A 141 -8.38 -19.27 -3.57
C ILE A 141 -9.54 -18.30 -3.39
N GLN A 142 -10.12 -18.34 -2.19
CA GLN A 142 -11.12 -17.39 -1.74
C GLN A 142 -10.50 -16.44 -0.71
N PRO A 143 -10.42 -15.13 -0.99
CA PRO A 143 -9.92 -14.18 -0.02
C PRO A 143 -10.70 -14.26 1.29
N PRO A 144 -10.05 -14.41 2.45
CA PRO A 144 -10.71 -14.71 3.72
C PRO A 144 -11.33 -13.49 4.40
N SER A 145 -11.23 -12.31 3.80
CA SER A 145 -11.72 -11.05 4.39
C SER A 145 -12.09 -10.03 3.33
N VAL A 146 -12.90 -9.04 3.74
CA VAL A 146 -13.22 -7.89 2.89
C VAL A 146 -11.95 -7.16 2.45
N TYR A 147 -10.98 -6.97 3.36
CA TYR A 147 -9.68 -6.37 3.03
C TYR A 147 -8.98 -7.13 1.90
N ALA A 148 -8.80 -8.44 2.04
CA ALA A 148 -8.15 -9.27 1.02
C ALA A 148 -8.91 -9.23 -0.32
N SER A 149 -10.26 -9.30 -0.28
CA SER A 149 -11.12 -9.22 -1.46
C SER A 149 -10.97 -7.87 -2.17
N THR A 150 -10.92 -6.75 -1.43
CA THR A 150 -10.75 -5.42 -2.05
C THR A 150 -9.37 -5.24 -2.68
N LYS A 151 -8.33 -5.83 -2.08
CA LYS A 151 -6.98 -5.80 -2.67
C LYS A 151 -6.88 -6.66 -3.92
N LEU A 152 -7.42 -7.88 -3.89
CA LEU A 152 -7.49 -8.75 -5.08
C LEU A 152 -8.33 -8.11 -6.20
N SER A 153 -9.46 -7.47 -5.87
CA SER A 153 -10.25 -6.71 -6.84
C SER A 153 -9.42 -5.61 -7.51
N GLY A 154 -8.59 -4.90 -6.74
CA GLY A 154 -7.67 -3.91 -7.26
C GLY A 154 -6.67 -4.50 -8.27
N GLU A 155 -6.09 -5.68 -7.98
CA GLU A 155 -5.20 -6.39 -8.92
C GLU A 155 -5.92 -6.72 -10.23
N ILE A 156 -7.11 -7.32 -10.14
CA ILE A 156 -7.90 -7.76 -11.30
C ILE A 156 -8.33 -6.57 -12.15
N LEU A 157 -8.91 -5.54 -11.51
CA LEU A 157 -9.41 -4.37 -12.23
C LEU A 157 -8.28 -3.61 -12.92
N SER A 158 -7.14 -3.41 -12.25
CA SER A 158 -5.98 -2.74 -12.85
C SER A 158 -5.45 -3.50 -14.06
N LYS A 159 -5.36 -4.84 -13.99
CA LYS A 159 -4.96 -5.68 -15.15
C LYS A 159 -5.88 -5.47 -16.33
N ILE A 160 -7.21 -5.58 -16.12
CA ILE A 160 -8.20 -5.41 -17.19
C ILE A 160 -8.15 -3.98 -17.76
N MET A 161 -8.09 -2.96 -16.90
CA MET A 161 -8.11 -1.56 -17.34
C MET A 161 -6.87 -1.17 -18.14
N LEU A 162 -5.72 -1.78 -17.86
CA LEU A 162 -4.43 -1.44 -18.47
C LEU A 162 -4.03 -2.41 -19.60
N GLU A 163 -4.85 -3.43 -19.91
CA GLU A 163 -4.55 -4.46 -20.91
C GLU A 163 -4.16 -3.87 -22.28
N ASP A 164 -4.90 -2.85 -22.73
CA ASP A 164 -4.68 -2.16 -24.02
C ASP A 164 -3.91 -0.82 -23.85
N SER A 165 -3.05 -0.71 -22.82
CA SER A 165 -2.27 0.51 -22.59
C SER A 165 -0.76 0.23 -22.65
N SER A 166 0.03 1.27 -22.85
CA SER A 166 1.50 1.20 -22.73
C SER A 166 2.01 1.13 -21.28
N THR A 167 1.11 1.35 -20.30
CA THR A 167 1.47 1.36 -18.88
C THR A 167 1.90 -0.01 -18.39
N LYS A 168 3.08 -0.10 -17.80
CA LYS A 168 3.55 -1.31 -17.11
C LYS A 168 2.93 -1.40 -15.72
N LEU A 169 2.26 -2.52 -15.41
CA LEU A 169 1.63 -2.76 -14.13
C LEU A 169 2.47 -3.74 -13.30
N VAL A 170 2.93 -3.31 -12.10
CA VAL A 170 3.67 -4.15 -11.15
C VAL A 170 2.89 -4.29 -9.85
N ILE A 171 2.81 -5.51 -9.29
CA ILE A 171 1.92 -5.82 -8.16
C ILE A 171 2.70 -6.47 -7.01
N PRO A 172 3.36 -5.70 -6.12
CA PRO A 172 3.95 -6.25 -4.90
C PRO A 172 2.87 -6.72 -3.92
N ARG A 173 2.93 -7.99 -3.49
CA ARG A 173 2.11 -8.58 -2.44
C ARG A 173 2.90 -8.59 -1.14
N PHE A 174 2.65 -7.61 -0.29
CA PHE A 174 3.35 -7.48 0.98
C PHE A 174 2.91 -8.54 1.99
N PHE A 175 3.90 -9.15 2.65
CA PHE A 175 3.71 -9.92 3.87
C PHE A 175 3.67 -8.99 5.08
N THR A 176 4.11 -9.43 6.25
CA THR A 176 4.04 -8.59 7.44
C THR A 176 5.24 -7.65 7.50
N VAL A 177 5.05 -6.42 7.03
CA VAL A 177 6.10 -5.41 7.05
C VAL A 177 6.24 -4.81 8.44
N TYR A 178 7.48 -4.68 8.92
CA TYR A 178 7.80 -4.07 10.22
C TYR A 178 9.00 -3.12 10.11
N GLY A 179 9.17 -2.27 11.11
CA GLY A 179 10.30 -1.33 11.17
C GLY A 179 9.93 0.03 11.77
N PRO A 180 10.87 0.99 11.75
CA PRO A 180 10.66 2.34 12.23
C PRO A 180 9.47 3.03 11.57
N PHE A 181 8.76 3.84 12.34
CA PHE A 181 7.52 4.49 11.88
C PHE A 181 6.40 3.54 11.45
N GLY A 182 6.40 2.30 11.98
CA GLY A 182 5.40 1.29 11.69
C GLY A 182 3.98 1.70 12.07
N ARG A 183 3.01 0.84 11.73
CA ARG A 183 1.61 1.05 12.10
C ARG A 183 1.39 0.60 13.56
N PRO A 184 0.65 1.38 14.36
CA PRO A 184 0.47 1.09 15.80
C PRO A 184 -0.40 -0.14 16.07
N ASP A 185 -1.20 -0.56 15.08
CA ASP A 185 -2.07 -1.75 15.17
C ASP A 185 -1.37 -3.08 14.83
N MET A 186 -0.14 -3.02 14.28
CA MET A 186 0.64 -4.20 13.96
C MET A 186 1.29 -4.81 15.20
N SER A 187 1.37 -6.15 15.25
CA SER A 187 1.77 -6.91 16.45
C SER A 187 3.11 -6.48 17.02
N ILE A 188 4.15 -6.37 16.20
CA ILE A 188 5.51 -6.03 16.67
C ILE A 188 5.52 -4.66 17.37
N LEU A 189 5.01 -3.61 16.71
CA LEU A 189 5.03 -2.27 17.31
C LEU A 189 4.12 -2.20 18.54
N ARG A 190 2.98 -2.87 18.51
CA ARG A 190 2.05 -2.94 19.64
C ARG A 190 2.65 -3.67 20.83
N PHE A 191 3.38 -4.77 20.63
CA PHE A 191 4.08 -5.48 21.69
C PHE A 191 5.19 -4.62 22.30
N ILE A 192 6.00 -3.96 21.49
CA ILE A 192 7.03 -3.02 21.95
C ILE A 192 6.39 -1.92 22.81
N HIS A 193 5.29 -1.33 22.34
CA HIS A 193 4.59 -0.27 23.07
C HIS A 193 4.07 -0.75 24.44
N TRP A 194 3.43 -1.91 24.50
CA TRP A 194 2.96 -2.48 25.75
C TRP A 194 4.11 -2.79 26.72
N ILE A 195 5.23 -3.33 26.23
CA ILE A 195 6.39 -3.62 27.04
C ILE A 195 6.99 -2.32 27.61
N VAL A 196 7.17 -1.30 26.78
CA VAL A 196 7.70 0.00 27.19
C VAL A 196 6.80 0.68 28.24
N GLU A 197 5.49 0.55 28.11
CA GLU A 197 4.51 1.11 29.06
C GLU A 197 4.31 0.23 30.31
N GLY A 198 4.99 -0.91 30.42
CA GLY A 198 4.80 -1.87 31.52
C GLY A 198 3.43 -2.54 31.52
N LYS A 199 2.76 -2.58 30.38
CA LYS A 199 1.47 -3.25 30.19
C LYS A 199 1.65 -4.72 29.87
N GLU A 200 0.65 -5.52 30.21
CA GLU A 200 0.61 -6.94 29.84
C GLU A 200 0.49 -7.09 28.31
N VAL A 201 1.34 -7.95 27.73
CA VAL A 201 1.31 -8.28 26.31
C VAL A 201 0.18 -9.29 26.06
N GLN A 202 -0.80 -8.88 25.25
CA GLN A 202 -1.92 -9.73 24.87
C GLN A 202 -1.58 -10.55 23.62
N VAL A 203 -1.33 -11.82 23.80
CA VAL A 203 -1.17 -12.81 22.72
C VAL A 203 -2.55 -13.35 22.34
N LEU A 204 -2.88 -13.29 21.06
CA LEU A 204 -4.16 -13.80 20.55
C LEU A 204 -3.98 -15.24 20.08
N GLY A 205 -4.92 -16.13 20.49
CA GLY A 205 -4.82 -17.56 20.23
C GLY A 205 -3.87 -18.26 21.22
N ASP A 206 -3.18 -19.29 20.76
CA ASP A 206 -2.23 -20.10 21.54
C ASP A 206 -0.79 -19.59 21.52
N GLY A 207 -0.49 -18.59 20.69
CA GLY A 207 0.85 -18.03 20.54
C GLY A 207 1.74 -18.74 19.51
N GLU A 208 1.28 -19.82 18.91
CA GLU A 208 2.04 -20.62 17.93
C GLU A 208 1.93 -20.09 16.50
N GLN A 209 1.24 -18.95 16.28
CA GLN A 209 1.07 -18.38 14.95
C GLN A 209 2.41 -17.90 14.36
N MET A 210 2.76 -18.44 13.21
CA MET A 210 3.91 -18.01 12.42
C MET A 210 3.49 -16.97 11.38
N ARG A 211 4.38 -16.04 11.08
CA ARG A 211 4.23 -15.03 9.99
C ARG A 211 5.59 -14.79 9.35
N SER A 212 5.58 -14.54 8.05
CA SER A 212 6.76 -13.99 7.38
C SER A 212 6.82 -12.49 7.66
N PHE A 213 7.94 -12.03 8.17
CA PHE A 213 8.19 -10.63 8.48
C PHE A 213 9.25 -10.08 7.53
N THR A 214 8.95 -8.93 6.91
CA THR A 214 9.88 -8.23 6.01
C THR A 214 10.21 -6.86 6.60
N PHE A 215 11.50 -6.55 6.74
CA PHE A 215 11.92 -5.26 7.26
C PHE A 215 11.64 -4.13 6.26
N ILE A 216 11.30 -2.95 6.76
CA ILE A 216 10.84 -1.85 5.90
C ILE A 216 11.89 -1.40 4.88
N ASP A 217 13.17 -1.45 5.20
CA ASP A 217 14.22 -1.05 4.27
C ASP A 217 14.32 -2.03 3.10
N ASP A 218 14.15 -3.35 3.34
CA ASP A 218 14.12 -4.38 2.29
C ASP A 218 12.90 -4.19 1.37
N VAL A 219 11.74 -3.81 1.96
CA VAL A 219 10.53 -3.47 1.19
C VAL A 219 10.77 -2.25 0.30
N VAL A 220 11.41 -1.22 0.84
CA VAL A 220 11.72 0.01 0.07
C VAL A 220 12.73 -0.29 -1.04
N GLU A 221 13.75 -1.10 -0.76
CA GLU A 221 14.72 -1.52 -1.77
C GLU A 221 14.03 -2.31 -2.90
N ALA A 222 13.17 -3.27 -2.57
CA ALA A 222 12.38 -4.00 -3.57
C ALA A 222 11.51 -3.07 -4.42
N LEU A 223 10.83 -2.09 -3.81
CA LEU A 223 10.03 -1.08 -4.53
C LEU A 223 10.90 -0.21 -5.45
N MET A 224 12.12 0.14 -5.03
CA MET A 224 13.05 0.90 -5.87
C MET A 224 13.53 0.08 -7.09
N LEU A 225 13.78 -1.22 -6.91
CA LEU A 225 14.13 -2.11 -8.03
C LEU A 225 12.99 -2.25 -9.05
N MET A 226 11.73 -2.07 -8.63
CA MET A 226 10.57 -2.09 -9.54
C MET A 226 10.53 -0.88 -10.50
N LEU A 227 11.29 0.18 -10.26
CA LEU A 227 11.44 1.26 -11.23
C LEU A 227 12.01 0.77 -12.57
N ASP A 228 12.95 -0.19 -12.51
CA ASP A 228 13.63 -0.74 -13.68
C ASP A 228 13.01 -2.07 -14.16
N TYR A 229 11.94 -2.55 -13.48
CA TYR A 229 11.33 -3.83 -13.77
C TYR A 229 10.11 -3.68 -14.68
N ASP A 230 10.04 -4.45 -15.78
CA ASP A 230 9.05 -4.26 -16.84
C ASP A 230 8.02 -5.40 -16.97
N GLU A 231 8.09 -6.44 -16.14
CA GLU A 231 7.13 -7.54 -16.22
C GLU A 231 5.88 -7.27 -15.35
N SER A 232 4.71 -7.53 -15.91
CA SER A 232 3.41 -7.30 -15.28
C SER A 232 2.94 -8.49 -14.43
N ASN A 233 3.80 -9.01 -13.55
CA ASN A 233 3.48 -10.14 -12.68
C ASN A 233 3.39 -9.70 -11.20
N PRO A 234 2.59 -10.38 -10.37
CA PRO A 234 2.66 -10.15 -8.93
C PRO A 234 3.97 -10.72 -8.34
N PHE A 235 4.42 -10.10 -7.24
CA PHE A 235 5.62 -10.50 -6.48
C PHE A 235 5.34 -10.56 -5.00
N ASN A 236 5.85 -11.58 -4.36
CA ASN A 236 5.85 -11.68 -2.89
C ASN A 236 7.01 -10.87 -2.29
N ILE A 237 6.70 -10.01 -1.32
CA ILE A 237 7.70 -9.22 -0.57
C ILE A 237 7.48 -9.36 0.94
#